data_0f7c2b12690461a83cf94bd1d7e32b42
#
_entry.id   0f7c2b12690461a83cf94bd1d7e32b42
#
_cell.length_a   1.000
_cell.length_b   1.000
_cell.length_c   1.000
_cell.angle_alpha   90.00
_cell.angle_beta   90.00
_cell.angle_gamma   90.00
#
_symmetry.space_group_name_H-M   'P 1'
#
loop_
_entity.id
_entity.type
_entity.pdbx_description
1 polymer ?
#
loop_
_entity_poly.entity_id
_entity_poly.type
_entity_poly.pdbx_seq_one_letter_code
_entity_poly.pdbx_strand_id
1 'polypeptide(L)'
;AAFINLMEVYVDDFIQMAQTTDPKQLEHLARAMLHAIHAVFPPPEATGHAGEDPIALKKLRQGDGMWDIRKEILGWIFDGAKRCIELPPDKVERIQQEIRAIVRHKQVPRRHLEKLRGRLRHACIGLPAGKGLMGPIDAALKGDKQWLPMKSNAALREAITDFGSLIRLMGRRPTHCRELIVEQ
;
A
#
# COMPACT_ATOMS: atom_id res chain seq x y z
N ALA A 1 23.91 -20.70 -0.32
CA ALA A 1 23.25 -19.47 -0.75
C ALA A 1 23.26 -18.51 0.43
N ALA A 2 23.55 -17.22 0.18
CA ALA A 2 23.48 -16.22 1.23
C ALA A 2 22.02 -16.12 1.73
N PHE A 3 21.86 -16.18 3.04
CA PHE A 3 20.57 -15.99 3.70
C PHE A 3 20.20 -14.49 3.63
N ILE A 4 19.08 -14.17 3.02
CA ILE A 4 18.58 -12.80 2.95
C ILE A 4 17.52 -12.61 4.01
N ASN A 5 17.77 -11.67 4.91
CA ASN A 5 16.81 -11.15 5.87
C ASN A 5 16.81 -9.64 5.76
N LEU A 6 15.65 -9.06 5.48
CA LEU A 6 15.44 -7.63 5.39
C LEU A 6 14.41 -7.21 6.44
N MET A 7 14.72 -6.13 7.13
CA MET A 7 13.80 -5.49 8.07
C MET A 7 13.64 -4.03 7.68
N GLU A 8 12.41 -3.59 7.57
CA GLU A 8 12.01 -2.21 7.28
C GLU A 8 11.05 -1.71 8.35
N VAL A 9 11.12 -0.42 8.61
CA VAL A 9 10.20 0.27 9.52
C VAL A 9 9.45 1.33 8.74
N TYR A 10 8.14 1.23 8.75
CA TYR A 10 7.28 2.22 8.14
C TYR A 10 6.37 2.83 9.21
N VAL A 11 6.74 4.01 9.68
CA VAL A 11 6.09 4.73 10.79
C VAL A 11 6.11 3.88 12.07
N ASP A 12 5.02 3.17 12.36
CA ASP A 12 4.81 2.27 13.50
C ASP A 12 4.72 0.78 13.09
N ASP A 13 4.78 0.48 11.79
CA ASP A 13 4.77 -0.89 11.29
C ASP A 13 6.19 -1.41 11.07
N PHE A 14 6.52 -2.54 11.72
CA PHE A 14 7.76 -3.27 11.51
C PHE A 14 7.53 -4.41 10.51
N ILE A 15 8.26 -4.39 9.41
CA ILE A 15 8.10 -5.34 8.31
C ILE A 15 9.37 -6.16 8.19
N GLN A 16 9.24 -7.49 8.20
CA GLN A 16 10.36 -8.38 8.02
C GLN A 16 10.13 -9.34 6.85
N MET A 17 11.12 -9.48 6.00
CA MET A 17 11.15 -10.42 4.87
C MET A 17 12.34 -11.34 5.01
N ALA A 18 12.12 -12.64 4.86
CA ALA A 18 13.17 -13.65 4.95
C ALA A 18 13.10 -14.62 3.76
N GLN A 19 14.27 -14.97 3.23
CA GLN A 19 14.40 -15.98 2.18
C GLN A 19 14.79 -17.32 2.82
N THR A 20 13.84 -17.91 3.55
CA THR A 20 13.99 -19.23 4.15
C THR A 20 12.64 -19.91 4.32
N THR A 21 12.63 -21.22 4.35
CA THR A 21 11.48 -22.04 4.73
C THR A 21 11.73 -22.84 6.00
N ASP A 22 12.90 -22.68 6.63
CA ASP A 22 13.23 -23.34 7.89
C ASP A 22 12.47 -22.69 9.05
N PRO A 23 11.55 -23.42 9.73
CA PRO A 23 10.75 -22.88 10.82
C PRO A 23 11.59 -22.36 11.98
N LYS A 24 12.74 -22.99 12.29
CA LYS A 24 13.63 -22.56 13.37
C LYS A 24 14.28 -21.23 13.07
N GLN A 25 14.70 -21.02 11.81
CA GLN A 25 15.24 -19.73 11.38
C GLN A 25 14.16 -18.64 11.42
N LEU A 26 12.95 -18.93 10.94
CA LEU A 26 11.84 -17.98 10.99
C LEU A 26 11.47 -17.60 12.43
N GLU A 27 11.42 -18.57 13.34
CA GLU A 27 11.19 -18.30 14.76
C GLU A 27 12.30 -17.44 15.38
N HIS A 28 13.57 -17.74 15.07
CA HIS A 28 14.70 -16.95 15.54
C HIS A 28 14.63 -15.50 15.06
N LEU A 29 14.31 -15.29 13.78
CA LEU A 29 14.15 -13.96 13.20
C LEU A 29 13.01 -13.17 13.83
N ALA A 30 11.86 -13.80 14.06
CA ALA A 30 10.74 -13.16 14.72
C ALA A 30 11.10 -12.74 16.16
N ARG A 31 11.77 -13.60 16.91
CA ARG A 31 12.26 -13.29 18.29
C ARG A 31 13.28 -12.16 18.26
N ALA A 32 14.22 -12.17 17.32
CA ALA A 32 15.23 -11.12 17.19
C ALA A 32 14.59 -9.75 16.90
N MET A 33 13.56 -9.72 16.03
CA MET A 33 12.82 -8.48 15.74
C MET A 33 12.08 -7.97 16.98
N LEU A 34 11.34 -8.81 17.69
CA LEU A 34 10.65 -8.42 18.92
C LEU A 34 11.62 -7.92 19.99
N HIS A 35 12.76 -8.58 20.13
CA HIS A 35 13.81 -8.15 21.06
C HIS A 35 14.39 -6.78 20.66
N ALA A 36 14.63 -6.54 19.38
CA ALA A 36 15.13 -5.26 18.88
C ALA A 36 14.10 -4.13 19.11
N ILE A 37 12.80 -4.39 18.90
CA ILE A 37 11.74 -3.42 19.20
C ILE A 37 11.74 -3.06 20.68
N HIS A 38 11.78 -4.06 21.60
CA HIS A 38 11.80 -3.81 23.03
C HIS A 38 13.11 -3.18 23.52
N ALA A 39 14.21 -3.35 22.82
CA ALA A 39 15.47 -2.67 23.15
C ALA A 39 15.40 -1.16 22.87
N VAL A 40 14.64 -0.75 21.86
CA VAL A 40 14.45 0.67 21.49
C VAL A 40 13.23 1.26 22.21
N PHE A 41 12.16 0.49 22.31
CA PHE A 41 10.89 0.86 22.95
C PHE A 41 10.59 -0.14 24.06
N PRO A 42 11.15 0.05 25.25
CA PRO A 42 10.99 -0.93 26.34
C PRO A 42 9.52 -1.02 26.80
N PRO A 43 9.04 -2.23 27.13
CA PRO A 43 7.68 -2.40 27.61
C PRO A 43 7.50 -1.79 29.02
N PRO A 44 6.26 -1.46 29.43
CA PRO A 44 5.97 -0.79 30.70
C PRO A 44 6.54 -1.50 31.92
N GLU A 45 6.54 -2.83 31.92
CA GLU A 45 7.10 -3.64 33.01
C GLU A 45 8.60 -3.40 33.22
N ALA A 46 9.33 -3.08 32.15
CA ALA A 46 10.77 -2.81 32.22
C ALA A 46 11.09 -1.39 32.69
N THR A 47 10.18 -0.45 32.47
CA THR A 47 10.40 0.99 32.75
C THR A 47 9.69 1.48 34.03
N GLY A 48 8.72 0.71 34.52
CA GLY A 48 7.85 1.12 35.65
C GLY A 48 6.90 2.29 35.31
N HIS A 49 6.81 2.67 34.03
CA HIS A 49 5.88 3.72 33.58
C HIS A 49 4.53 3.12 33.18
N ALA A 50 3.44 3.79 33.55
CA ALA A 50 2.11 3.43 33.06
C ALA A 50 2.03 3.75 31.56
N GLY A 51 1.93 2.72 30.71
CA GLY A 51 1.82 2.85 29.26
C GLY A 51 1.37 1.52 28.65
N GLU A 52 1.10 1.56 27.35
CA GLU A 52 0.81 0.35 26.58
C GLU A 52 2.13 -0.26 26.05
N ASP A 53 2.14 -1.59 25.87
CA ASP A 53 3.25 -2.28 25.21
C ASP A 53 3.42 -1.69 23.79
N PRO A 54 4.65 -1.34 23.35
CA PRO A 54 4.90 -0.85 22.00
C PRO A 54 4.49 -1.85 20.92
N ILE A 55 4.38 -3.13 21.29
CA ILE A 55 3.92 -4.19 20.41
C ILE A 55 2.42 -4.42 20.63
N ALA A 56 1.63 -4.28 19.56
CA ALA A 56 0.20 -4.55 19.59
C ALA A 56 -0.09 -6.05 19.75
N LEU A 57 0.01 -6.57 20.98
CA LEU A 57 -0.16 -7.99 21.29
C LEU A 57 -1.47 -8.58 20.77
N LYS A 58 -2.54 -7.78 20.72
CA LYS A 58 -3.81 -8.19 20.12
C LYS A 58 -3.65 -8.53 18.64
N LYS A 59 -2.95 -7.71 17.87
CA LYS A 59 -2.68 -7.95 16.46
C LYS A 59 -1.78 -9.16 16.26
N LEU A 60 -0.73 -9.33 17.08
CA LEU A 60 0.11 -10.52 17.03
C LEU A 60 -0.70 -11.80 17.23
N ARG A 61 -1.60 -11.83 18.22
CA ARG A 61 -2.48 -12.98 18.48
C ARG A 61 -3.48 -13.24 17.35
N GLN A 62 -3.82 -12.23 16.57
CA GLN A 62 -4.67 -12.32 15.38
C GLN A 62 -3.91 -12.77 14.11
N GLY A 63 -2.59 -12.97 14.21
CA GLY A 63 -1.76 -13.51 13.14
C GLY A 63 -0.95 -12.47 12.36
N ASP A 64 -0.96 -11.19 12.75
CA ASP A 64 -0.17 -10.15 12.06
C ASP A 64 1.34 -10.46 12.10
N GLY A 65 1.83 -11.09 13.19
CA GLY A 65 3.21 -11.51 13.32
C GLY A 65 3.55 -12.87 12.68
N MET A 66 2.60 -13.57 12.06
CA MET A 66 2.86 -14.87 11.44
C MET A 66 3.58 -14.71 10.10
N TRP A 67 4.52 -15.61 9.86
CA TRP A 67 5.16 -15.74 8.55
C TRP A 67 4.17 -16.31 7.54
N ASP A 68 4.13 -15.68 6.35
CA ASP A 68 3.33 -16.17 5.24
C ASP A 68 4.05 -15.86 3.93
N ILE A 69 3.88 -16.74 2.93
CA ILE A 69 4.40 -16.53 1.59
C ILE A 69 3.59 -15.47 0.84
N ARG A 70 2.30 -15.34 1.19
CA ARG A 70 1.39 -14.36 0.59
C ARG A 70 0.69 -13.57 1.68
N LYS A 71 1.06 -12.32 1.84
CA LYS A 71 0.58 -11.48 2.96
C LYS A 71 0.23 -10.07 2.49
N GLU A 72 -0.83 -9.49 3.07
CA GLU A 72 -1.13 -8.08 2.91
C GLU A 72 -0.26 -7.26 3.87
N ILE A 73 0.52 -6.32 3.30
CA ILE A 73 1.43 -5.43 4.01
C ILE A 73 1.23 -4.03 3.44
N LEU A 74 0.99 -3.04 4.29
CA LEU A 74 0.75 -1.64 3.89
C LEU A 74 -0.30 -1.48 2.78
N GLY A 75 -1.28 -2.37 2.78
CA GLY A 75 -2.37 -2.32 1.81
C GLY A 75 -2.05 -2.88 0.43
N TRP A 76 -0.97 -3.65 0.30
CA TRP A 76 -0.57 -4.43 -0.86
C TRP A 76 -0.46 -5.90 -0.50
N ILE A 77 -0.87 -6.78 -1.38
CA ILE A 77 -0.60 -8.21 -1.26
C ILE A 77 0.76 -8.49 -1.87
N PHE A 78 1.68 -8.98 -1.06
CA PHE A 78 2.98 -9.49 -1.48
C PHE A 78 2.87 -11.00 -1.65
N ASP A 79 3.25 -11.51 -2.81
CA ASP A 79 3.32 -12.95 -3.11
C ASP A 79 4.78 -13.32 -3.38
N GLY A 80 5.43 -13.91 -2.38
CA GLY A 80 6.84 -14.29 -2.43
C GLY A 80 7.11 -15.42 -3.41
N ALA A 81 6.15 -16.35 -3.61
CA ALA A 81 6.29 -17.45 -4.56
C ALA A 81 6.27 -16.94 -6.00
N LYS A 82 5.35 -16.03 -6.32
CA LYS A 82 5.23 -15.41 -7.65
C LYS A 82 6.15 -14.21 -7.84
N ARG A 83 6.76 -13.70 -6.77
CA ARG A 83 7.59 -12.49 -6.77
C ARG A 83 6.85 -11.30 -7.35
N CYS A 84 5.63 -11.07 -6.91
CA CYS A 84 4.80 -9.99 -7.38
C CYS A 84 4.07 -9.28 -6.23
N ILE A 85 3.60 -8.07 -6.53
CA ILE A 85 2.69 -7.33 -5.68
C ILE A 85 1.39 -7.09 -6.41
N GLU A 86 0.29 -7.06 -5.68
CA GLU A 86 -1.04 -6.76 -6.21
C GLU A 86 -1.87 -5.95 -5.23
N LEU A 87 -2.76 -5.12 -5.75
CA LEU A 87 -3.77 -4.50 -4.91
C LEU A 87 -4.81 -5.55 -4.48
N PRO A 88 -5.25 -5.54 -3.20
CA PRO A 88 -6.37 -6.36 -2.79
C PRO A 88 -7.59 -6.16 -3.69
N PRO A 89 -8.32 -7.23 -4.05
CA PRO A 89 -9.45 -7.16 -4.99
C PRO A 89 -10.54 -6.17 -4.56
N ASP A 90 -10.83 -6.08 -3.27
CA ASP A 90 -11.78 -5.11 -2.71
C ASP A 90 -11.35 -3.65 -2.96
N LYS A 91 -10.04 -3.37 -2.86
CA LYS A 91 -9.49 -2.05 -3.18
C LYS A 91 -9.57 -1.73 -4.66
N VAL A 92 -9.29 -2.72 -5.52
CA VAL A 92 -9.45 -2.58 -6.97
C VAL A 92 -10.91 -2.24 -7.30
N GLU A 93 -11.85 -3.01 -6.77
CA GLU A 93 -13.27 -2.78 -7.01
C GLU A 93 -13.74 -1.41 -6.49
N ARG A 94 -13.34 -1.04 -5.29
CA ARG A 94 -13.66 0.25 -4.68
C ARG A 94 -13.17 1.42 -5.53
N ILE A 95 -11.92 1.39 -6.01
CA ILE A 95 -11.37 2.43 -6.89
C ILE A 95 -12.18 2.49 -8.20
N GLN A 96 -12.51 1.33 -8.78
CA GLN A 96 -13.32 1.24 -9.99
C GLN A 96 -14.71 1.86 -9.81
N GLN A 97 -15.36 1.59 -8.69
CA GLN A 97 -16.68 2.17 -8.37
C GLN A 97 -16.60 3.68 -8.24
N GLU A 98 -15.57 4.21 -7.55
CA GLU A 98 -15.37 5.65 -7.41
C GLU A 98 -15.09 6.35 -8.74
N ILE A 99 -14.23 5.76 -9.57
CA ILE A 99 -13.95 6.28 -10.92
C ILE A 99 -15.24 6.36 -11.72
N ARG A 100 -16.04 5.27 -11.76
CA ARG A 100 -17.33 5.26 -12.45
C ARG A 100 -18.29 6.32 -11.94
N ALA A 101 -18.35 6.51 -10.63
CA ALA A 101 -19.20 7.52 -10.02
C ALA A 101 -18.76 8.93 -10.42
N ILE A 102 -17.46 9.24 -10.29
CA ILE A 102 -16.92 10.57 -10.58
C ILE A 102 -17.11 10.93 -12.06
N VAL A 103 -16.81 10.04 -12.99
CA VAL A 103 -16.88 10.32 -14.45
C VAL A 103 -18.32 10.54 -14.92
N ARG A 104 -19.32 9.97 -14.25
CA ARG A 104 -20.76 10.15 -14.60
C ARG A 104 -21.31 11.53 -14.23
N HIS A 105 -20.71 12.22 -13.27
CA HIS A 105 -21.21 13.51 -12.81
C HIS A 105 -20.74 14.66 -13.69
N LYS A 106 -21.57 15.71 -13.81
CA LYS A 106 -21.16 16.96 -14.47
C LYS A 106 -20.10 17.72 -13.67
N GLN A 107 -20.23 17.65 -12.36
CA GLN A 107 -19.32 18.26 -11.39
C GLN A 107 -19.11 17.29 -10.25
N VAL A 108 -17.95 17.37 -9.59
CA VAL A 108 -17.58 16.53 -8.44
C VAL A 108 -17.10 17.41 -7.29
N PRO A 109 -17.49 17.12 -6.04
CA PRO A 109 -16.92 17.80 -4.89
C PRO A 109 -15.40 17.60 -4.86
N ARG A 110 -14.65 18.67 -4.61
CA ARG A 110 -13.19 18.65 -4.48
C ARG A 110 -12.71 17.52 -3.56
N ARG A 111 -13.32 17.36 -2.39
CA ARG A 111 -12.99 16.33 -1.42
C ARG A 111 -13.07 14.91 -1.98
N HIS A 112 -13.98 14.63 -2.91
CA HIS A 112 -14.09 13.31 -3.54
C HIS A 112 -12.90 13.07 -4.49
N LEU A 113 -12.52 14.09 -5.27
CA LEU A 113 -11.35 13.97 -6.15
C LEU A 113 -10.05 13.86 -5.36
N GLU A 114 -9.90 14.56 -4.24
CA GLU A 114 -8.75 14.44 -3.32
C GLU A 114 -8.62 13.02 -2.74
N LYS A 115 -9.73 12.43 -2.32
CA LYS A 115 -9.75 11.04 -1.83
C LYS A 115 -9.35 10.05 -2.93
N LEU A 116 -9.94 10.19 -4.12
CA LEU A 116 -9.58 9.36 -5.26
C LEU A 116 -8.09 9.53 -5.60
N ARG A 117 -7.59 10.76 -5.66
CA ARG A 117 -6.16 11.07 -5.91
C ARG A 117 -5.23 10.33 -4.93
N GLY A 118 -5.56 10.33 -3.63
CA GLY A 118 -4.77 9.60 -2.62
C GLY A 118 -4.69 8.10 -2.92
N ARG A 119 -5.82 7.48 -3.30
CA ARG A 119 -5.87 6.06 -3.67
C ARG A 119 -5.12 5.74 -4.95
N LEU A 120 -5.23 6.61 -5.96
CA LEU A 120 -4.50 6.45 -7.22
C LEU A 120 -3.00 6.60 -7.02
N ARG A 121 -2.56 7.54 -6.17
CA ARG A 121 -1.14 7.66 -5.78
C ARG A 121 -0.63 6.38 -5.10
N HIS A 122 -1.41 5.82 -4.19
CA HIS A 122 -1.06 4.55 -3.57
C HIS A 122 -0.98 3.43 -4.63
N ALA A 123 -1.92 3.37 -5.56
CA ALA A 123 -1.90 2.40 -6.66
C ALA A 123 -0.67 2.56 -7.58
N CYS A 124 -0.12 3.77 -7.73
CA CYS A 124 1.09 4.01 -8.53
C CYS A 124 2.36 3.38 -7.95
N ILE A 125 2.34 2.86 -6.71
CA ILE A 125 3.46 2.09 -6.14
C ILE A 125 3.66 0.82 -6.97
N GLY A 126 2.60 0.07 -7.22
CA GLY A 126 2.65 -1.13 -8.06
C GLY A 126 2.32 -0.87 -9.54
N LEU A 127 2.09 0.37 -9.93
CA LEU A 127 1.74 0.75 -11.29
C LEU A 127 2.50 2.04 -11.67
N PRO A 128 3.82 1.97 -11.88
CA PRO A 128 4.64 3.16 -12.13
C PRO A 128 4.16 4.01 -13.31
N ALA A 129 3.65 3.37 -14.38
CA ALA A 129 3.08 4.05 -15.53
C ALA A 129 1.90 4.99 -15.19
N GLY A 130 1.16 4.70 -14.12
CA GLY A 130 0.07 5.55 -13.63
C GLY A 130 0.53 6.94 -13.17
N LYS A 131 1.81 7.10 -12.80
CA LYS A 131 2.35 8.41 -12.38
C LYS A 131 2.15 9.49 -13.44
N GLY A 132 2.28 9.13 -14.71
CA GLY A 132 2.07 10.06 -15.82
C GLY A 132 0.63 10.62 -15.92
N LEU A 133 -0.36 9.86 -15.43
CA LEU A 133 -1.76 10.28 -15.45
C LEU A 133 -2.14 11.16 -14.25
N MET A 134 -1.25 11.36 -13.28
CA MET A 134 -1.54 12.19 -12.10
C MET A 134 -1.59 13.69 -12.43
N GLY A 135 -0.86 14.14 -13.46
CA GLY A 135 -0.74 15.57 -13.80
C GLY A 135 -2.07 16.30 -13.97
N PRO A 136 -3.00 15.81 -14.81
CA PRO A 136 -4.32 16.44 -14.97
C PRO A 136 -5.16 16.46 -13.70
N ILE A 137 -5.04 15.45 -12.85
CA ILE A 137 -5.74 15.36 -11.55
C ILE A 137 -5.18 16.40 -10.59
N ASP A 138 -3.84 16.47 -10.49
CA ASP A 138 -3.16 17.45 -9.65
C ASP A 138 -3.43 18.90 -10.13
N ALA A 139 -3.47 19.12 -11.45
CA ALA A 139 -3.81 20.42 -12.04
C ALA A 139 -5.25 20.84 -11.70
N ALA A 140 -6.21 19.92 -11.77
CA ALA A 140 -7.59 20.21 -11.41
C ALA A 140 -7.77 20.55 -9.92
N LEU A 141 -6.89 20.05 -9.06
CA LEU A 141 -6.88 20.31 -7.62
C LEU A 141 -6.09 21.58 -7.24
N LYS A 142 -5.49 22.29 -8.19
CA LYS A 142 -4.91 23.61 -7.93
C LYS A 142 -6.03 24.65 -7.77
N GLY A 143 -5.85 25.59 -6.84
CA GLY A 143 -6.86 26.62 -6.53
C GLY A 143 -7.94 26.14 -5.56
N ASP A 144 -8.94 27.00 -5.27
CA ASP A 144 -9.84 26.84 -4.11
C ASP A 144 -11.28 26.43 -4.47
N LYS A 145 -11.53 26.02 -5.71
CA LYS A 145 -12.87 25.63 -6.13
C LYS A 145 -13.36 24.41 -5.36
N GLN A 146 -14.52 24.54 -4.71
CA GLN A 146 -15.16 23.45 -3.96
C GLN A 146 -15.79 22.39 -4.87
N TRP A 147 -16.18 22.78 -6.08
CA TRP A 147 -16.74 21.90 -7.10
C TRP A 147 -15.90 21.96 -8.37
N LEU A 148 -15.56 20.80 -8.88
CA LEU A 148 -14.68 20.66 -10.03
C LEU A 148 -15.49 20.18 -11.23
N PRO A 149 -15.41 20.89 -12.39
CA PRO A 149 -16.17 20.53 -13.58
C PRO A 149 -15.55 19.28 -14.23
N MET A 150 -16.33 18.20 -14.32
CA MET A 150 -15.90 16.97 -14.99
C MET A 150 -16.24 16.99 -16.48
N LYS A 151 -17.41 17.56 -16.85
CA LYS A 151 -17.87 17.55 -18.26
C LYS A 151 -17.01 18.44 -19.16
N SER A 152 -16.60 19.62 -18.69
CA SER A 152 -15.80 20.58 -19.45
C SER A 152 -14.28 20.40 -19.30
N ASN A 153 -13.83 19.54 -18.40
CA ASN A 153 -12.40 19.24 -18.25
C ASN A 153 -12.09 17.87 -18.86
N ALA A 154 -11.87 17.86 -20.18
CA ALA A 154 -11.59 16.63 -20.93
C ALA A 154 -10.36 15.91 -20.41
N ALA A 155 -9.26 16.64 -20.17
CA ALA A 155 -7.98 16.07 -19.72
C ALA A 155 -8.13 15.36 -18.36
N LEU A 156 -8.87 15.95 -17.40
CA LEU A 156 -9.16 15.32 -16.11
C LEU A 156 -9.97 14.04 -16.30
N ARG A 157 -11.01 14.10 -17.12
CA ARG A 157 -11.90 12.96 -17.36
C ARG A 157 -11.18 11.81 -18.03
N GLU A 158 -10.36 12.08 -19.04
CA GLU A 158 -9.54 11.10 -19.73
C GLU A 158 -8.55 10.46 -18.79
N ALA A 159 -7.78 11.25 -18.03
CA ALA A 159 -6.82 10.73 -17.06
C ALA A 159 -7.47 9.78 -16.03
N ILE A 160 -8.64 10.14 -15.48
CA ILE A 160 -9.37 9.29 -14.54
C ILE A 160 -9.88 8.01 -15.22
N THR A 161 -10.35 8.09 -16.46
CA THR A 161 -10.83 6.93 -17.22
C THR A 161 -9.68 5.97 -17.54
N ASP A 162 -8.53 6.51 -17.93
CA ASP A 162 -7.33 5.73 -18.23
C ASP A 162 -6.79 5.04 -16.98
N PHE A 163 -6.79 5.73 -15.82
CA PHE A 163 -6.51 5.09 -14.54
C PHE A 163 -7.47 3.93 -14.27
N GLY A 164 -8.76 4.10 -14.58
CA GLY A 164 -9.73 3.02 -14.45
C GLY A 164 -9.36 1.78 -15.28
N SER A 165 -8.84 1.99 -16.46
CA SER A 165 -8.37 0.91 -17.34
C SER A 165 -7.10 0.25 -16.82
N LEU A 166 -6.13 1.05 -16.35
CA LEU A 166 -4.90 0.54 -15.73
C LEU A 166 -5.18 -0.25 -14.45
N ILE A 167 -6.02 0.25 -13.56
CA ILE A 167 -6.40 -0.45 -12.31
C ILE A 167 -7.11 -1.77 -12.63
N ARG A 168 -7.92 -1.82 -13.67
CA ARG A 168 -8.56 -3.07 -14.12
C ARG A 168 -7.54 -4.07 -14.65
N LEU A 169 -6.56 -3.60 -15.40
CA LEU A 169 -5.47 -4.45 -15.90
C LEU A 169 -4.63 -5.00 -14.75
N MET A 170 -4.26 -4.16 -13.78
CA MET A 170 -3.52 -4.56 -12.58
C MET A 170 -4.27 -5.61 -11.77
N GLY A 171 -5.60 -5.52 -11.63
CA GLY A 171 -6.41 -6.54 -10.96
C GLY A 171 -6.43 -7.90 -11.67
N ARG A 172 -6.03 -7.94 -12.95
CA ARG A 172 -5.92 -9.18 -13.74
C ARG A 172 -4.49 -9.71 -13.84
N ARG A 173 -3.50 -8.83 -13.73
CA ARG A 173 -2.08 -9.14 -13.82
C ARG A 173 -1.33 -8.46 -12.68
N PRO A 174 -0.93 -9.22 -11.65
CA PRO A 174 -0.05 -8.71 -10.61
C PRO A 174 1.24 -8.14 -11.18
N THR A 175 1.76 -7.09 -10.55
CA THR A 175 3.00 -6.46 -10.97
C THR A 175 4.18 -7.27 -10.44
N HIS A 176 5.03 -7.74 -11.33
CA HIS A 176 6.23 -8.48 -10.94
C HIS A 176 7.26 -7.51 -10.30
N CYS A 177 7.95 -7.95 -9.25
CA CYS A 177 8.92 -7.11 -8.52
C CYS A 177 10.01 -6.52 -9.43
N ARG A 178 10.41 -7.23 -10.50
CA ARG A 178 11.38 -6.70 -11.49
C ARG A 178 10.87 -5.48 -12.25
N GLU A 179 9.55 -5.31 -12.40
CA GLU A 179 8.94 -4.16 -13.07
C GLU A 179 9.02 -2.89 -12.20
N LEU A 180 9.30 -3.03 -10.91
CA LEU A 180 9.42 -1.95 -9.94
C LEU A 180 10.86 -1.46 -9.76
N ILE A 181 11.83 -2.27 -10.18
CA ILE A 181 13.26 -1.96 -10.08
C ILE A 181 13.64 -1.20 -11.35
N VAL A 182 13.97 0.08 -11.17
CA VAL A 182 14.58 0.87 -12.26
C VAL A 182 16.08 0.60 -12.17
N GLU A 183 16.63 -0.09 -13.17
CA GLU A 183 18.07 -0.17 -13.31
C GLU A 183 18.61 1.24 -13.56
N GLN A 184 19.48 1.72 -12.67
CA GLN A 184 20.16 3.01 -12.78
C GLN A 184 21.37 2.88 -13.68
#